data_6e85401d1b7fb7422fdf8a77a3e6da2b
#
_entry.id   6e85401d1b7fb7422fdf8a77a3e6da2b
#
_cell.length_a   1.000
_cell.length_b   1.000
_cell.length_c   1.000
_cell.angle_alpha   90.00
_cell.angle_beta   90.00
_cell.angle_gamma   90.00
#
_symmetry.space_group_name_H-M   'P 1'
#
loop_
_entity.id
_entity.type
_entity.pdbx_description
1 polymer ?
#
loop_
_entity_poly.entity_id
_entity_poly.type
_entity_poly.pdbx_seq_one_letter_code
_entity_poly.pdbx_strand_id
1 'polypeptide(L)'
;MSNKMWGGRFASGPDVIMEEINASIGFDFRLARQDIEGSKAHAAMLAQTGILEPSDAQAISGGLDEIFREIEAGTFKFSRALEDIHMNIEARLTELIGPVAGRLHTARSRNDQVALDFRLWIRESIDALDEQLRDLQKALAEKALAHAASVMPGFTHLQPAQPVTFGHHLLAYVEMFSRDRSRLRDARTRLNESPLGAAALAGTSFAIDRAMTAKALGFDRPTANSLDSVADRDFVLETLSAAAICAVHLSRLAEEIVLWATPQFGFAGLSDKFSTGSSIMPQKRNPDAAELIRGKSGRIIGALNALLIVMKGLPLAYSKDLQEDKEGTFDALHSLSLCMAAMTGMAGDLTPDLKRMKTAAGLGYATATDLADWLVRTLKLPFREAHHITGRLVAIAATQKKGLEKLSLAEMQAIEPRISEDVFAVLGVENSVRSRTSFGGTAPKNVTAQAKSWLKRLEKERK
;
A
#
# COMPACT_ATOMS: atom_id res chain seq x y z
N MET A 1 27.30 -0.56 -32.35
CA MET A 1 26.66 -0.61 -33.72
C MET A 1 25.49 0.35 -33.63
N SER A 2 25.42 1.36 -34.53
CA SER A 2 24.29 2.30 -34.57
C SER A 2 23.00 1.54 -34.88
N ASN A 3 21.92 1.91 -34.19
CA ASN A 3 20.60 1.32 -34.36
C ASN A 3 20.12 1.47 -35.82
N LYS A 4 20.11 0.36 -36.60
CA LYS A 4 19.66 0.34 -38.02
C LYS A 4 18.16 0.07 -38.16
N MET A 5 17.41 -0.07 -37.05
CA MET A 5 15.98 -0.42 -37.09
C MET A 5 15.09 0.75 -37.50
N TRP A 6 15.58 1.99 -37.51
CA TRP A 6 14.89 3.21 -37.98
C TRP A 6 15.07 3.40 -39.49
N GLY A 7 14.92 2.38 -40.28
CA GLY A 7 15.33 2.29 -41.69
C GLY A 7 14.89 3.40 -42.63
N GLY A 8 15.72 3.67 -43.59
CA GLY A 8 15.41 4.21 -44.91
C GLY A 8 15.35 5.74 -45.05
N ARG A 9 14.95 6.52 -44.04
CA ARG A 9 14.84 7.99 -44.17
C ARG A 9 16.02 8.75 -43.53
N PHE A 10 16.65 8.15 -42.54
CA PHE A 10 17.75 8.77 -41.79
C PHE A 10 19.10 8.43 -42.44
N ALA A 11 19.91 9.45 -42.72
CA ALA A 11 21.23 9.28 -43.34
C ALA A 11 22.34 8.99 -42.32
N SER A 12 22.11 9.28 -41.04
CA SER A 12 23.06 9.05 -39.95
C SER A 12 22.37 8.43 -38.74
N GLY A 13 23.12 7.79 -37.88
CA GLY A 13 22.65 7.34 -36.54
C GLY A 13 22.42 8.55 -35.63
N PRO A 14 21.72 8.34 -34.47
CA PRO A 14 21.52 9.37 -33.47
C PRO A 14 22.84 9.79 -32.82
N ASP A 15 22.88 11.01 -32.29
CA ASP A 15 23.96 11.50 -31.44
C ASP A 15 24.00 10.70 -30.12
N VAL A 16 25.19 10.58 -29.51
CA VAL A 16 25.38 9.84 -28.25
C VAL A 16 24.47 10.35 -27.13
N ILE A 17 24.30 11.69 -27.03
CA ILE A 17 23.41 12.27 -26.02
C ILE A 17 21.94 11.95 -26.29
N MET A 18 21.55 11.80 -27.56
CA MET A 18 20.22 11.38 -27.96
C MET A 18 19.97 9.90 -27.60
N GLU A 19 20.97 9.03 -27.79
CA GLU A 19 20.89 7.65 -27.32
C GLU A 19 20.76 7.60 -25.78
N GLU A 20 21.45 8.48 -25.09
CA GLU A 20 21.45 8.52 -23.63
C GLU A 20 20.10 8.96 -23.06
N ILE A 21 19.52 10.06 -23.54
CA ILE A 21 18.24 10.58 -23.04
C ILE A 21 17.05 9.70 -23.46
N ASN A 22 17.19 8.98 -24.58
CA ASN A 22 16.11 8.16 -25.13
C ASN A 22 16.03 6.75 -24.51
N ALA A 23 17.15 6.24 -23.98
CA ALA A 23 17.24 4.86 -23.48
C ALA A 23 16.44 4.67 -22.18
N SER A 24 15.52 3.71 -22.21
CA SER A 24 14.71 3.28 -21.05
C SER A 24 15.10 1.92 -20.49
N ILE A 25 16.00 1.18 -21.17
CA ILE A 25 16.40 -0.17 -20.74
C ILE A 25 16.93 -0.23 -19.28
N GLY A 26 17.45 0.89 -18.75
CA GLY A 26 17.92 0.98 -17.37
C GLY A 26 16.84 0.73 -16.33
N PHE A 27 15.57 0.86 -16.66
CA PHE A 27 14.45 0.62 -15.77
C PHE A 27 13.34 -0.27 -16.37
N ASP A 28 13.11 -0.24 -17.69
CA ASP A 28 12.01 -0.97 -18.34
C ASP A 28 12.31 -2.46 -18.57
N PHE A 29 13.53 -2.92 -18.34
CA PHE A 29 13.84 -4.36 -18.31
C PHE A 29 12.89 -5.15 -17.38
N ARG A 30 12.26 -4.48 -16.43
CA ARG A 30 11.25 -5.04 -15.52
C ARG A 30 9.98 -5.49 -16.21
N LEU A 31 9.74 -5.03 -17.44
CA LEU A 31 8.60 -5.42 -18.29
C LEU A 31 8.88 -6.65 -19.15
N ALA A 32 10.07 -7.22 -19.08
CA ALA A 32 10.50 -8.31 -19.98
C ALA A 32 9.52 -9.50 -20.02
N ARG A 33 9.03 -9.91 -18.85
CA ARG A 33 8.05 -10.99 -18.74
C ARG A 33 6.74 -10.64 -19.45
N GLN A 34 6.21 -9.46 -19.19
CA GLN A 34 4.94 -8.98 -19.75
C GLN A 34 5.04 -8.80 -21.27
N ASP A 35 6.18 -8.30 -21.78
CA ASP A 35 6.43 -8.19 -23.21
C ASP A 35 6.45 -9.55 -23.90
N ILE A 36 7.11 -10.56 -23.30
CA ILE A 36 7.14 -11.92 -23.80
C ILE A 36 5.74 -12.55 -23.81
N GLU A 37 4.98 -12.42 -22.71
CA GLU A 37 3.63 -12.94 -22.61
C GLU A 37 2.68 -12.27 -23.62
N GLY A 38 2.75 -10.95 -23.76
CA GLY A 38 1.99 -10.16 -24.73
C GLY A 38 2.34 -10.53 -26.17
N SER A 39 3.62 -10.69 -26.47
CA SER A 39 4.13 -11.07 -27.79
C SER A 39 3.70 -12.49 -28.17
N LYS A 40 3.70 -13.45 -27.25
CA LYS A 40 3.21 -14.82 -27.48
C LYS A 40 1.72 -14.84 -27.77
N ALA A 41 0.91 -14.09 -26.99
CA ALA A 41 -0.53 -13.98 -27.23
C ALA A 41 -0.83 -13.33 -28.59
N HIS A 42 -0.04 -12.33 -29.00
CA HIS A 42 -0.17 -11.68 -30.29
C HIS A 42 0.18 -12.63 -31.44
N ALA A 43 1.31 -13.34 -31.39
CA ALA A 43 1.71 -14.31 -32.40
C ALA A 43 0.67 -15.44 -32.58
N ALA A 44 0.13 -15.97 -31.47
CA ALA A 44 -0.93 -16.97 -31.50
C ALA A 44 -2.20 -16.47 -32.18
N MET A 45 -2.61 -15.22 -31.90
CA MET A 45 -3.74 -14.57 -32.54
C MET A 45 -3.51 -14.36 -34.03
N LEU A 46 -2.34 -13.90 -34.46
CA LEU A 46 -2.00 -13.72 -35.86
C LEU A 46 -2.07 -15.04 -36.66
N ALA A 47 -1.63 -16.15 -36.04
CA ALA A 47 -1.74 -17.48 -36.67
C ALA A 47 -3.22 -17.93 -36.74
N GLN A 48 -3.98 -17.75 -35.69
CA GLN A 48 -5.39 -18.17 -35.66
C GLN A 48 -6.26 -17.40 -36.66
N THR A 49 -5.92 -16.15 -36.93
CA THR A 49 -6.61 -15.29 -37.92
C THR A 49 -6.04 -15.45 -39.33
N GLY A 50 -5.06 -16.33 -39.58
CA GLY A 50 -4.47 -16.60 -40.88
C GLY A 50 -3.55 -15.48 -41.39
N ILE A 51 -3.13 -14.57 -40.53
CA ILE A 51 -2.21 -13.48 -40.89
C ILE A 51 -0.74 -13.99 -40.86
N LEU A 52 -0.47 -14.95 -40.00
CA LEU A 52 0.84 -15.58 -39.82
C LEU A 52 0.72 -17.10 -40.03
N GLU A 53 1.71 -17.72 -40.62
CA GLU A 53 1.76 -19.18 -40.72
C GLU A 53 1.94 -19.80 -39.31
N PRO A 54 1.25 -20.92 -39.02
CA PRO A 54 1.37 -21.59 -37.72
C PRO A 54 2.82 -21.97 -37.36
N SER A 55 3.65 -22.37 -38.33
CA SER A 55 5.06 -22.66 -38.12
C SER A 55 5.87 -21.46 -37.64
N ASP A 56 5.57 -20.26 -38.18
CA ASP A 56 6.23 -19.02 -37.79
C ASP A 56 5.83 -18.62 -36.36
N ALA A 57 4.54 -18.74 -36.04
CA ALA A 57 4.06 -18.47 -34.67
C ALA A 57 4.70 -19.42 -33.64
N GLN A 58 4.89 -20.68 -33.99
CA GLN A 58 5.57 -21.66 -33.15
C GLN A 58 7.06 -21.33 -32.97
N ALA A 59 7.76 -20.95 -34.05
CA ALA A 59 9.15 -20.52 -34.00
C ALA A 59 9.30 -19.24 -33.09
N ILE A 60 8.44 -18.26 -33.27
CA ILE A 60 8.41 -17.03 -32.47
C ILE A 60 8.17 -17.39 -30.98
N SER A 61 7.17 -18.20 -30.67
CA SER A 61 6.88 -18.59 -29.29
C SER A 61 8.06 -19.34 -28.66
N GLY A 62 8.69 -20.28 -29.39
CA GLY A 62 9.86 -21.02 -28.91
C GLY A 62 11.09 -20.12 -28.67
N GLY A 63 11.33 -19.15 -29.55
CA GLY A 63 12.39 -18.14 -29.38
C GLY A 63 12.15 -17.23 -28.18
N LEU A 64 10.91 -16.80 -27.95
CA LEU A 64 10.53 -16.01 -26.77
C LEU A 64 10.68 -16.81 -25.46
N ASP A 65 10.38 -18.11 -25.47
CA ASP A 65 10.62 -18.98 -24.31
C ASP A 65 12.12 -19.14 -23.98
N GLU A 66 12.98 -19.19 -25.01
CA GLU A 66 14.43 -19.19 -24.80
C GLU A 66 14.91 -17.88 -24.20
N ILE A 67 14.47 -16.74 -24.73
CA ILE A 67 14.80 -15.42 -24.20
C ILE A 67 14.37 -15.29 -22.74
N PHE A 68 13.16 -15.76 -22.40
CA PHE A 68 12.69 -15.74 -21.02
C PHE A 68 13.60 -16.56 -20.09
N ARG A 69 14.04 -17.74 -20.52
CA ARG A 69 14.99 -18.56 -19.76
C ARG A 69 16.35 -17.88 -19.59
N GLU A 70 16.86 -17.19 -20.63
CA GLU A 70 18.09 -16.41 -20.54
C GLU A 70 17.98 -15.26 -19.52
N ILE A 71 16.83 -14.57 -19.48
CA ILE A 71 16.58 -13.48 -18.53
C ILE A 71 16.51 -14.01 -17.10
N GLU A 72 15.76 -15.10 -16.86
CA GLU A 72 15.66 -15.71 -15.53
C GLU A 72 17.01 -16.28 -15.03
N ALA A 73 17.81 -16.80 -15.93
CA ALA A 73 19.15 -17.29 -15.61
C ALA A 73 20.19 -16.17 -15.44
N GLY A 74 19.84 -14.91 -15.70
CA GLY A 74 20.76 -13.76 -15.66
C GLY A 74 21.84 -13.78 -16.74
N THR A 75 21.62 -14.52 -17.83
CA THR A 75 22.57 -14.66 -18.97
C THR A 75 22.23 -13.72 -20.13
N PHE A 76 21.02 -13.21 -20.18
CA PHE A 76 20.59 -12.23 -21.19
C PHE A 76 21.36 -10.92 -21.02
N LYS A 77 21.91 -10.41 -22.15
CA LYS A 77 22.68 -9.15 -22.15
C LYS A 77 21.85 -8.01 -22.69
N PHE A 78 21.40 -7.15 -21.79
CA PHE A 78 20.73 -5.91 -22.15
C PHE A 78 21.72 -4.94 -22.80
N SER A 79 21.32 -4.35 -23.93
CA SER A 79 22.12 -3.37 -24.68
C SER A 79 21.44 -2.02 -24.65
N ARG A 80 22.13 -0.99 -24.16
CA ARG A 80 21.66 0.39 -24.16
C ARG A 80 21.46 0.95 -25.59
N ALA A 81 22.27 0.50 -26.54
CA ALA A 81 22.15 0.87 -27.95
C ALA A 81 20.84 0.37 -28.60
N LEU A 82 20.13 -0.54 -27.94
CA LEU A 82 18.80 -1.03 -28.32
C LEU A 82 17.67 -0.34 -27.55
N GLU A 83 17.91 0.81 -26.96
CA GLU A 83 16.95 1.74 -26.37
C GLU A 83 16.10 1.14 -25.23
N ASP A 84 15.21 0.20 -25.53
CA ASP A 84 14.19 -0.35 -24.61
C ASP A 84 14.22 -1.87 -24.54
N ILE A 85 13.46 -2.45 -23.61
CA ILE A 85 13.35 -3.91 -23.44
C ILE A 85 12.80 -4.58 -24.70
N HIS A 86 11.86 -3.95 -25.38
CA HIS A 86 11.20 -4.51 -26.56
C HIS A 86 12.18 -4.70 -27.71
N MET A 87 13.03 -3.70 -27.99
CA MET A 87 14.08 -3.82 -29.00
C MET A 87 15.15 -4.83 -28.61
N ASN A 88 15.49 -4.93 -27.34
CA ASN A 88 16.42 -5.96 -26.85
C ASN A 88 15.88 -7.36 -27.08
N ILE A 89 14.59 -7.61 -26.76
CA ILE A 89 13.93 -8.90 -27.03
C ILE A 89 13.82 -9.17 -28.53
N GLU A 90 13.40 -8.18 -29.35
CA GLU A 90 13.25 -8.33 -30.80
C GLU A 90 14.59 -8.64 -31.49
N ALA A 91 15.66 -7.95 -31.09
CA ALA A 91 17.00 -8.21 -31.61
C ALA A 91 17.46 -9.63 -31.25
N ARG A 92 17.29 -10.07 -30.00
CA ARG A 92 17.65 -11.43 -29.57
C ARG A 92 16.81 -12.50 -30.27
N LEU A 93 15.52 -12.24 -30.44
CA LEU A 93 14.63 -13.13 -31.19
C LEU A 93 15.12 -13.29 -32.64
N THR A 94 15.55 -12.20 -33.27
CA THR A 94 16.11 -12.22 -34.64
C THR A 94 17.40 -13.04 -34.70
N GLU A 95 18.26 -12.98 -33.69
CA GLU A 95 19.47 -13.83 -33.62
C GLU A 95 19.10 -15.31 -33.49
N LEU A 96 18.05 -15.67 -32.78
CA LEU A 96 17.64 -17.07 -32.53
C LEU A 96 16.91 -17.69 -33.72
N ILE A 97 15.97 -16.96 -34.36
CA ILE A 97 15.06 -17.52 -35.35
C ILE A 97 15.16 -16.87 -36.75
N GLY A 98 16.09 -15.93 -36.91
CA GLY A 98 16.31 -15.23 -38.19
C GLY A 98 15.16 -14.31 -38.62
N PRO A 99 14.92 -14.10 -39.92
CA PRO A 99 13.97 -13.13 -40.46
C PRO A 99 12.52 -13.34 -40.05
N VAL A 100 12.14 -14.53 -39.60
CA VAL A 100 10.80 -14.85 -39.10
C VAL A 100 10.43 -14.00 -37.89
N ALA A 101 11.41 -13.59 -37.07
CA ALA A 101 11.21 -12.70 -35.94
C ALA A 101 10.50 -11.39 -36.31
N GLY A 102 10.84 -10.78 -37.45
CA GLY A 102 10.24 -9.53 -37.91
C GLY A 102 8.73 -9.61 -38.20
N ARG A 103 8.19 -10.82 -38.40
CA ARG A 103 6.75 -11.02 -38.63
C ARG A 103 5.91 -10.80 -37.36
N LEU A 104 6.52 -10.90 -36.18
CA LEU A 104 5.86 -10.65 -34.89
C LEU A 104 5.32 -9.21 -34.80
N HIS A 105 5.95 -8.24 -35.48
CA HIS A 105 5.52 -6.84 -35.44
C HIS A 105 4.31 -6.52 -36.35
N THR A 106 3.80 -7.51 -37.09
CA THR A 106 2.63 -7.33 -37.97
C THR A 106 1.40 -6.89 -37.15
N ALA A 107 0.71 -5.84 -37.61
CA ALA A 107 -0.49 -5.27 -36.98
C ALA A 107 -0.30 -4.76 -35.55
N ARG A 108 0.94 -4.49 -35.12
CA ARG A 108 1.31 -3.98 -33.81
C ARG A 108 2.16 -2.73 -33.92
N SER A 109 2.09 -1.86 -32.92
CA SER A 109 2.98 -0.72 -32.72
C SER A 109 3.69 -0.84 -31.38
N ARG A 110 4.82 -0.16 -31.22
CA ARG A 110 5.45 0.03 -29.91
C ARG A 110 4.48 0.66 -28.90
N ASN A 111 3.55 1.51 -29.35
CA ASN A 111 2.63 2.23 -28.47
C ASN A 111 1.64 1.31 -27.76
N ASP A 112 0.97 0.40 -28.48
CA ASP A 112 0.04 -0.56 -27.83
C ASP A 112 0.76 -1.68 -27.09
N GLN A 113 1.96 -2.06 -27.54
CA GLN A 113 2.83 -3.00 -26.85
C GLN A 113 3.26 -2.48 -25.47
N VAL A 114 3.82 -1.28 -25.40
CA VAL A 114 4.24 -0.67 -24.11
C VAL A 114 3.07 -0.47 -23.17
N ALA A 115 1.91 0.00 -23.69
CA ALA A 115 0.71 0.19 -22.87
C ALA A 115 0.19 -1.15 -22.30
N LEU A 116 0.25 -2.24 -23.08
CA LEU A 116 -0.10 -3.58 -22.65
C LEU A 116 0.80 -4.05 -21.50
N ASP A 117 2.11 -3.99 -21.72
CA ASP A 117 3.10 -4.53 -20.80
C ASP A 117 3.05 -3.81 -19.45
N PHE A 118 2.87 -2.50 -19.50
CA PHE A 118 2.75 -1.69 -18.30
C PHE A 118 1.45 -1.97 -17.52
N ARG A 119 0.31 -2.18 -18.22
CA ARG A 119 -0.94 -2.63 -17.57
C ARG A 119 -0.79 -3.99 -16.91
N LEU A 120 -0.16 -4.95 -17.59
CA LEU A 120 0.10 -6.29 -17.04
C LEU A 120 0.97 -6.20 -15.79
N TRP A 121 2.06 -5.43 -15.84
CA TRP A 121 2.98 -5.26 -14.71
C TRP A 121 2.31 -4.59 -13.51
N ILE A 122 1.51 -3.54 -13.73
CA ILE A 122 0.77 -2.86 -12.63
C ILE A 122 -0.28 -3.80 -12.05
N ARG A 123 -0.98 -4.57 -12.88
CA ARG A 123 -1.96 -5.56 -12.41
C ARG A 123 -1.34 -6.56 -11.45
N GLU A 124 -0.20 -7.14 -11.81
CA GLU A 124 0.54 -8.06 -10.96
C GLU A 124 1.05 -7.38 -9.69
N SER A 125 1.51 -6.14 -9.81
CA SER A 125 1.95 -5.35 -8.65
C SER A 125 0.80 -5.09 -7.68
N ILE A 126 -0.39 -4.74 -8.16
CA ILE A 126 -1.58 -4.56 -7.31
C ILE A 126 -1.94 -5.86 -6.60
N ASP A 127 -1.92 -6.99 -7.31
CA ASP A 127 -2.23 -8.30 -6.73
C ASP A 127 -1.26 -8.65 -5.60
N ALA A 128 0.04 -8.43 -5.80
CA ALA A 128 1.06 -8.64 -4.78
C ALA A 128 0.93 -7.68 -3.57
N LEU A 129 0.60 -6.41 -3.81
CA LEU A 129 0.38 -5.42 -2.76
C LEU A 129 -0.88 -5.73 -1.92
N ASP A 130 -1.97 -6.20 -2.54
CA ASP A 130 -3.18 -6.64 -1.81
C ASP A 130 -2.87 -7.83 -0.89
N GLU A 131 -2.07 -8.79 -1.34
CA GLU A 131 -1.61 -9.91 -0.50
C GLU A 131 -0.76 -9.45 0.69
N GLN A 132 0.19 -8.55 0.47
CA GLN A 132 1.03 -8.01 1.53
C GLN A 132 0.21 -7.22 2.56
N LEU A 133 -0.78 -6.44 2.13
CA LEU A 133 -1.72 -5.74 3.02
C LEU A 133 -2.57 -6.72 3.82
N ARG A 134 -3.01 -7.82 3.22
CA ARG A 134 -3.72 -8.89 3.92
C ARG A 134 -2.85 -9.47 5.04
N ASP A 135 -1.56 -9.73 4.77
CA ASP A 135 -0.65 -10.28 5.76
C ASP A 135 -0.35 -9.28 6.89
N LEU A 136 -0.23 -7.99 6.58
CA LEU A 136 -0.12 -6.92 7.58
C LEU A 136 -1.38 -6.83 8.45
N GLN A 137 -2.57 -6.86 7.85
CA GLN A 137 -3.83 -6.87 8.58
C GLN A 137 -3.93 -8.07 9.51
N LYS A 138 -3.48 -9.25 9.06
CA LYS A 138 -3.46 -10.46 9.87
C LYS A 138 -2.54 -10.30 11.09
N ALA A 139 -1.31 -9.85 10.90
CA ALA A 139 -0.36 -9.63 11.99
C ALA A 139 -0.91 -8.64 13.04
N LEU A 140 -1.51 -7.54 12.60
CA LEU A 140 -2.15 -6.56 13.48
C LEU A 140 -3.38 -7.13 14.21
N ALA A 141 -4.22 -7.91 13.53
CA ALA A 141 -5.41 -8.52 14.12
C ALA A 141 -5.06 -9.61 15.16
N GLU A 142 -4.02 -10.41 14.92
CA GLU A 142 -3.49 -11.38 15.87
C GLU A 142 -2.95 -10.68 17.12
N LYS A 143 -2.15 -9.64 16.96
CA LYS A 143 -1.65 -8.81 18.07
C LYS A 143 -2.80 -8.14 18.81
N ALA A 144 -3.79 -7.60 18.11
CA ALA A 144 -4.98 -7.01 18.72
C ALA A 144 -5.79 -8.00 19.54
N LEU A 145 -5.94 -9.24 19.06
CA LEU A 145 -6.62 -10.30 19.81
C LEU A 145 -5.87 -10.64 21.10
N ALA A 146 -4.55 -10.78 21.05
CA ALA A 146 -3.71 -11.06 22.22
C ALA A 146 -3.78 -9.95 23.27
N HIS A 147 -4.00 -8.71 22.83
CA HIS A 147 -4.03 -7.52 23.67
C HIS A 147 -5.41 -6.83 23.76
N ALA A 148 -6.47 -7.60 23.56
CA ALA A 148 -7.83 -7.07 23.56
C ALA A 148 -8.25 -6.41 24.88
N ALA A 149 -7.63 -6.78 26.00
CA ALA A 149 -7.88 -6.22 27.33
C ALA A 149 -6.72 -5.38 27.88
N SER A 150 -5.62 -5.21 27.13
CA SER A 150 -4.44 -4.45 27.56
C SER A 150 -4.72 -2.95 27.49
N VAL A 151 -4.87 -2.30 28.64
CA VAL A 151 -5.19 -0.88 28.74
C VAL A 151 -4.01 -0.02 28.33
N MET A 152 -4.25 1.01 27.51
CA MET A 152 -3.32 2.06 27.17
C MET A 152 -4.02 3.44 27.17
N PRO A 153 -3.27 4.56 27.26
CA PRO A 153 -3.87 5.85 27.12
C PRO A 153 -4.32 6.09 25.68
N GLY A 154 -5.53 6.58 25.47
CA GLY A 154 -5.96 7.18 24.23
C GLY A 154 -5.64 8.67 24.26
N PHE A 155 -5.13 9.21 23.15
CA PHE A 155 -4.71 10.60 23.04
C PHE A 155 -5.58 11.39 22.08
N THR A 156 -5.84 12.65 22.45
CA THR A 156 -6.23 13.72 21.53
C THR A 156 -5.27 14.89 21.75
N HIS A 157 -4.81 15.53 20.69
CA HIS A 157 -3.78 16.59 20.77
C HIS A 157 -2.47 16.14 21.48
N LEU A 158 -2.13 14.85 21.44
CA LEU A 158 -1.08 14.22 22.26
C LEU A 158 -1.26 14.41 23.78
N GLN A 159 -2.47 14.77 24.23
CA GLN A 159 -2.83 14.81 25.63
C GLN A 159 -3.62 13.54 25.99
N PRO A 160 -3.37 12.92 27.18
CA PRO A 160 -4.19 11.83 27.66
C PRO A 160 -5.66 12.24 27.69
N ALA A 161 -6.51 11.45 27.04
CA ALA A 161 -7.94 11.74 26.93
C ALA A 161 -8.77 10.69 27.65
N GLN A 162 -8.93 9.53 27.02
CA GLN A 162 -9.68 8.41 27.58
C GLN A 162 -8.88 7.11 27.46
N PRO A 163 -9.00 6.18 28.42
CA PRO A 163 -8.38 4.87 28.28
C PRO A 163 -8.97 4.10 27.10
N VAL A 164 -8.10 3.43 26.33
CA VAL A 164 -8.47 2.47 25.29
C VAL A 164 -7.75 1.16 25.53
N THR A 165 -7.98 0.13 24.72
CA THR A 165 -7.11 -1.05 24.75
C THR A 165 -6.10 -0.98 23.60
N PHE A 166 -4.91 -1.57 23.80
CA PHE A 166 -3.90 -1.68 22.74
C PHE A 166 -4.44 -2.44 21.53
N GLY A 167 -5.22 -3.50 21.77
CA GLY A 167 -5.91 -4.20 20.70
C GLY A 167 -6.87 -3.33 19.90
N HIS A 168 -7.63 -2.47 20.58
CA HIS A 168 -8.52 -1.51 19.90
C HIS A 168 -7.75 -0.54 19.00
N HIS A 169 -6.64 -0.02 19.51
CA HIS A 169 -5.77 0.89 18.76
C HIS A 169 -5.24 0.24 17.47
N LEU A 170 -4.74 -1.00 17.57
CA LEU A 170 -4.24 -1.74 16.40
C LEU A 170 -5.34 -2.05 15.38
N LEU A 171 -6.56 -2.34 15.82
CA LEU A 171 -7.70 -2.59 14.93
C LEU A 171 -8.08 -1.35 14.09
N ALA A 172 -7.80 -0.14 14.57
CA ALA A 172 -7.99 1.07 13.76
C ALA A 172 -7.14 1.04 12.48
N TYR A 173 -5.91 0.52 12.55
CA TYR A 173 -5.05 0.33 11.38
C TYR A 173 -5.51 -0.83 10.49
N VAL A 174 -6.06 -1.90 11.06
CA VAL A 174 -6.69 -2.97 10.28
C VAL A 174 -7.82 -2.41 9.40
N GLU A 175 -8.64 -1.49 9.92
CA GLU A 175 -9.69 -0.80 9.17
C GLU A 175 -9.13 0.13 8.09
N MET A 176 -8.03 0.85 8.36
CA MET A 176 -7.38 1.70 7.37
C MET A 176 -6.86 0.87 6.19
N PHE A 177 -6.11 -0.20 6.45
CA PHE A 177 -5.57 -1.09 5.42
C PHE A 177 -6.66 -1.86 4.68
N SER A 178 -7.80 -2.12 5.28
CA SER A 178 -8.96 -2.68 4.57
C SER A 178 -9.48 -1.74 3.49
N ARG A 179 -9.52 -0.44 3.76
CA ARG A 179 -9.91 0.56 2.77
C ARG A 179 -8.85 0.72 1.68
N ASP A 180 -7.55 0.53 2.00
CA ASP A 180 -6.48 0.57 1.00
C ASP A 180 -6.57 -0.62 0.04
N ARG A 181 -6.83 -1.82 0.55
CA ARG A 181 -7.09 -3.01 -0.26
C ARG A 181 -8.29 -2.81 -1.19
N SER A 182 -9.37 -2.20 -0.68
CA SER A 182 -10.54 -1.87 -1.51
C SER A 182 -10.15 -0.94 -2.67
N ARG A 183 -9.36 0.12 -2.42
CA ARG A 183 -8.88 1.04 -3.46
C ARG A 183 -8.03 0.33 -4.52
N LEU A 184 -7.10 -0.52 -4.10
CA LEU A 184 -6.27 -1.29 -5.03
C LEU A 184 -7.12 -2.23 -5.90
N ARG A 185 -8.11 -2.90 -5.33
CA ARG A 185 -9.03 -3.78 -6.07
C ARG A 185 -9.90 -3.00 -7.06
N ASP A 186 -10.35 -1.81 -6.69
CA ASP A 186 -11.10 -0.92 -7.59
C ASP A 186 -10.23 -0.44 -8.75
N ALA A 187 -8.98 -0.04 -8.48
CA ALA A 187 -8.00 0.34 -9.50
C ALA A 187 -7.72 -0.83 -10.46
N ARG A 188 -7.52 -2.05 -9.90
CA ARG A 188 -7.33 -3.28 -10.68
C ARG A 188 -8.50 -3.57 -11.61
N THR A 189 -9.71 -3.35 -11.16
CA THR A 189 -10.91 -3.58 -11.97
C THR A 189 -10.94 -2.66 -13.19
N ARG A 190 -10.67 -1.37 -13.01
CA ARG A 190 -10.65 -0.41 -14.11
C ARG A 190 -9.44 -0.56 -15.04
N LEU A 191 -8.31 -0.99 -14.51
CA LEU A 191 -7.11 -1.31 -15.29
C LEU A 191 -7.34 -2.48 -16.26
N ASN A 192 -8.24 -3.43 -15.96
CA ASN A 192 -8.28 -4.76 -16.59
C ASN A 192 -8.90 -4.78 -18.00
N GLU A 193 -8.46 -3.85 -18.87
CA GLU A 193 -8.81 -3.78 -20.28
C GLU A 193 -7.55 -3.79 -21.16
N SER A 194 -7.54 -4.59 -22.25
CA SER A 194 -6.38 -4.78 -23.12
C SER A 194 -6.26 -3.69 -24.18
N PRO A 195 -5.14 -2.95 -24.26
CA PRO A 195 -4.88 -2.00 -25.32
C PRO A 195 -4.39 -2.66 -26.62
N LEU A 196 -3.94 -3.93 -26.58
CA LEU A 196 -3.30 -4.62 -27.71
C LEU A 196 -4.23 -4.65 -28.93
N GLY A 197 -3.66 -4.32 -30.09
CA GLY A 197 -4.38 -4.19 -31.37
C GLY A 197 -4.90 -2.77 -31.63
N ALA A 198 -4.65 -1.81 -30.73
CA ALA A 198 -4.83 -0.38 -31.02
C ALA A 198 -3.80 0.17 -32.00
N ALA A 199 -2.71 -0.57 -32.21
CA ALA A 199 -1.55 -0.19 -33.01
C ALA A 199 -0.97 1.16 -32.56
N ALA A 200 -0.57 2.06 -33.47
CA ALA A 200 0.01 3.33 -33.07
C ALA A 200 -1.01 4.27 -32.39
N LEU A 201 -2.25 4.32 -32.91
CA LEU A 201 -3.35 5.14 -32.39
C LEU A 201 -4.71 4.91 -33.10
N ALA A 202 -4.69 4.41 -34.35
CA ALA A 202 -5.88 4.36 -35.21
C ALA A 202 -6.46 2.96 -35.42
N GLY A 203 -5.90 1.96 -34.72
CA GLY A 203 -6.15 0.57 -35.02
C GLY A 203 -5.36 0.07 -36.22
N THR A 204 -5.78 -1.03 -36.83
CA THR A 204 -5.09 -1.68 -37.93
C THR A 204 -6.08 -2.13 -39.00
N SER A 205 -5.63 -2.20 -40.28
CA SER A 205 -6.39 -2.77 -41.40
C SER A 205 -6.38 -4.29 -41.47
N PHE A 206 -5.56 -4.96 -40.64
CA PHE A 206 -5.55 -6.39 -40.56
C PHE A 206 -6.75 -6.91 -39.77
N ALA A 207 -7.28 -8.06 -40.16
CA ALA A 207 -8.41 -8.73 -39.52
C ALA A 207 -7.97 -9.47 -38.22
N ILE A 208 -7.44 -8.71 -37.25
CA ILE A 208 -7.00 -9.24 -35.95
C ILE A 208 -8.19 -9.52 -35.02
N ASP A 209 -8.02 -10.41 -34.06
CA ASP A 209 -8.97 -10.67 -32.98
C ASP A 209 -8.45 -10.14 -31.63
N ARG A 210 -8.86 -8.91 -31.29
CA ARG A 210 -8.53 -8.27 -30.02
C ARG A 210 -9.16 -8.95 -28.79
N ALA A 211 -10.30 -9.61 -28.97
CA ALA A 211 -10.96 -10.34 -27.89
C ALA A 211 -10.17 -11.60 -27.51
N MET A 212 -9.62 -12.30 -28.51
CA MET A 212 -8.74 -13.45 -28.31
C MET A 212 -7.52 -13.09 -27.48
N THR A 213 -6.79 -12.02 -27.83
CA THR A 213 -5.59 -11.59 -27.09
C THR A 213 -5.93 -11.11 -25.69
N ALA A 214 -7.02 -10.34 -25.51
CA ALA A 214 -7.49 -9.91 -24.20
C ALA A 214 -7.78 -11.11 -23.29
N LYS A 215 -8.53 -12.10 -23.79
CA LYS A 215 -8.84 -13.32 -23.04
C LYS A 215 -7.59 -14.12 -22.68
N ALA A 216 -6.66 -14.29 -23.62
CA ALA A 216 -5.41 -15.05 -23.41
C ALA A 216 -4.54 -14.41 -22.30
N LEU A 217 -4.58 -13.09 -22.15
CA LEU A 217 -3.85 -12.31 -21.15
C LEU A 217 -4.65 -12.02 -19.88
N GLY A 218 -5.86 -12.59 -19.74
CA GLY A 218 -6.69 -12.44 -18.55
C GLY A 218 -7.31 -11.05 -18.36
N PHE A 219 -7.47 -10.27 -19.43
CA PHE A 219 -8.24 -9.04 -19.43
C PHE A 219 -9.74 -9.33 -19.62
N ASP A 220 -10.59 -8.45 -19.09
CA ASP A 220 -12.05 -8.58 -19.21
C ASP A 220 -12.53 -8.33 -20.66
N ARG A 221 -11.88 -7.39 -21.35
CA ARG A 221 -12.21 -7.00 -22.73
C ARG A 221 -11.07 -6.18 -23.37
N PRO A 222 -11.08 -5.99 -24.69
CA PRO A 222 -10.24 -4.97 -25.30
C PRO A 222 -10.78 -3.55 -24.98
N THR A 223 -9.88 -2.57 -24.89
CA THR A 223 -10.23 -1.13 -24.78
C THR A 223 -11.06 -0.69 -25.98
N ALA A 224 -12.05 0.20 -25.75
CA ALA A 224 -13.07 0.54 -26.72
C ALA A 224 -12.62 1.55 -27.81
N ASN A 225 -11.60 2.37 -27.53
CA ASN A 225 -11.11 3.39 -28.46
C ASN A 225 -9.59 3.27 -28.62
N SER A 226 -9.10 3.11 -29.85
CA SER A 226 -7.69 2.87 -30.12
C SER A 226 -6.78 4.08 -29.81
N LEU A 227 -7.31 5.29 -29.90
CA LEU A 227 -6.57 6.52 -29.59
C LEU A 227 -6.36 6.65 -28.08
N ASP A 228 -7.42 6.42 -27.30
CA ASP A 228 -7.39 6.40 -25.85
C ASP A 228 -6.51 5.24 -25.31
N SER A 229 -6.58 4.07 -25.93
CA SER A 229 -5.83 2.86 -25.57
C SER A 229 -4.34 3.09 -25.36
N VAL A 230 -3.73 3.94 -26.18
CA VAL A 230 -2.28 4.22 -26.16
C VAL A 230 -1.94 5.52 -25.41
N ALA A 231 -2.92 6.39 -25.17
CA ALA A 231 -2.76 7.65 -24.46
C ALA A 231 -3.02 7.50 -22.94
N ASP A 232 -3.91 6.60 -22.56
CA ASP A 232 -4.37 6.43 -21.17
C ASP A 232 -3.24 6.05 -20.22
N ARG A 233 -3.19 6.76 -19.10
CA ARG A 233 -2.36 6.46 -17.92
C ARG A 233 -3.16 6.58 -16.63
N ASP A 234 -4.51 6.63 -16.70
CA ASP A 234 -5.37 6.68 -15.52
C ASP A 234 -5.12 5.49 -14.60
N PHE A 235 -4.89 4.30 -15.16
CA PHE A 235 -4.56 3.10 -14.41
C PHE A 235 -3.28 3.24 -13.57
N VAL A 236 -2.31 4.02 -14.02
CA VAL A 236 -1.08 4.34 -13.26
C VAL A 236 -1.38 5.36 -12.17
N LEU A 237 -2.05 6.47 -12.55
CA LEU A 237 -2.42 7.55 -11.62
C LEU A 237 -3.30 7.05 -10.48
N GLU A 238 -4.26 6.19 -10.78
CA GLU A 238 -5.15 5.61 -9.77
C GLU A 238 -4.40 4.66 -8.83
N THR A 239 -3.51 3.83 -9.38
CA THR A 239 -2.66 2.94 -8.59
C THR A 239 -1.73 3.73 -7.67
N LEU A 240 -1.07 4.77 -8.19
CA LEU A 240 -0.21 5.66 -7.40
C LEU A 240 -1.01 6.44 -6.34
N SER A 241 -2.25 6.83 -6.64
CA SER A 241 -3.14 7.49 -5.67
C SER A 241 -3.49 6.55 -4.52
N ALA A 242 -3.85 5.31 -4.80
CA ALA A 242 -4.08 4.28 -3.78
C ALA A 242 -2.82 4.00 -2.97
N ALA A 243 -1.66 3.90 -3.63
CA ALA A 243 -0.35 3.71 -3.01
C ALA A 243 0.02 4.88 -2.09
N ALA A 244 -0.23 6.12 -2.50
CA ALA A 244 0.04 7.31 -1.69
C ALA A 244 -0.81 7.35 -0.41
N ILE A 245 -2.11 7.02 -0.49
CA ILE A 245 -2.99 6.93 0.68
C ILE A 245 -2.51 5.82 1.63
N CYS A 246 -2.15 4.65 1.10
CA CYS A 246 -1.60 3.54 1.89
C CYS A 246 -0.29 3.95 2.58
N ALA A 247 0.61 4.64 1.88
CA ALA A 247 1.85 5.16 2.44
C ALA A 247 1.62 6.13 3.60
N VAL A 248 0.56 6.97 3.54
CA VAL A 248 0.16 7.83 4.67
C VAL A 248 -0.27 6.99 5.87
N HIS A 249 -1.05 5.91 5.68
CA HIS A 249 -1.46 5.03 6.78
C HIS A 249 -0.27 4.30 7.39
N LEU A 250 0.66 3.79 6.58
CA LEU A 250 1.92 3.18 7.05
C LEU A 250 2.78 4.20 7.82
N SER A 251 2.90 5.43 7.32
CA SER A 251 3.65 6.51 7.97
C SER A 251 3.06 6.86 9.33
N ARG A 252 1.73 6.89 9.48
CA ARG A 252 1.08 7.13 10.77
C ARG A 252 1.36 6.03 11.78
N LEU A 253 1.25 4.76 11.39
CA LEU A 253 1.58 3.65 12.28
C LEU A 253 3.08 3.66 12.64
N ALA A 254 3.94 3.97 11.68
CA ALA A 254 5.38 4.11 11.91
C ALA A 254 5.70 5.22 12.92
N GLU A 255 5.03 6.38 12.82
CA GLU A 255 5.17 7.48 13.78
C GLU A 255 4.79 7.05 15.19
N GLU A 256 3.66 6.32 15.35
CA GLU A 256 3.27 5.82 16.66
C GLU A 256 4.28 4.82 17.24
N ILE A 257 4.83 3.93 16.42
CA ILE A 257 5.89 3.01 16.85
C ILE A 257 7.12 3.78 17.30
N VAL A 258 7.52 4.84 16.58
CA VAL A 258 8.64 5.72 16.98
C VAL A 258 8.36 6.35 18.34
N LEU A 259 7.17 6.93 18.52
CA LEU A 259 6.76 7.52 19.81
C LEU A 259 6.76 6.49 20.95
N TRP A 260 6.15 5.32 20.72
CA TRP A 260 6.04 4.28 21.75
C TRP A 260 7.41 3.72 22.15
N ALA A 261 8.36 3.66 21.22
CA ALA A 261 9.71 3.16 21.48
C ALA A 261 10.59 4.14 22.25
N THR A 262 10.21 5.42 22.36
CA THR A 262 11.00 6.41 23.11
C THR A 262 11.00 6.12 24.62
N PRO A 263 12.08 6.45 25.36
CA PRO A 263 12.09 6.33 26.82
C PRO A 263 10.98 7.14 27.51
N GLN A 264 10.53 8.25 26.90
CA GLN A 264 9.49 9.13 27.43
C GLN A 264 8.11 8.43 27.46
N PHE A 265 7.73 7.76 26.38
CA PHE A 265 6.54 6.93 26.34
C PHE A 265 6.81 5.52 26.85
N GLY A 266 7.72 4.79 26.23
CA GLY A 266 8.11 3.43 26.59
C GLY A 266 6.93 2.45 26.61
N PHE A 267 5.97 2.63 25.69
CA PHE A 267 4.76 1.82 25.64
C PHE A 267 4.97 0.49 24.92
N ALA A 268 5.89 0.48 23.96
CA ALA A 268 6.24 -0.73 23.26
C ALA A 268 7.68 -0.64 22.73
N GLY A 269 8.34 -1.78 22.58
CA GLY A 269 9.67 -1.91 22.04
C GLY A 269 9.73 -2.86 20.85
N LEU A 270 10.73 -2.65 20.00
CA LEU A 270 11.11 -3.55 18.92
C LEU A 270 12.34 -4.35 19.34
N SER A 271 12.47 -5.60 18.85
CA SER A 271 13.69 -6.39 19.03
C SER A 271 14.86 -5.84 18.18
N ASP A 272 16.04 -6.44 18.33
CA ASP A 272 17.22 -6.12 17.54
C ASP A 272 17.02 -6.33 16.02
N LYS A 273 16.02 -7.10 15.62
CA LYS A 273 15.71 -7.35 14.20
C LYS A 273 15.21 -6.11 13.46
N PHE A 274 14.61 -5.16 14.18
CA PHE A 274 14.00 -3.95 13.62
C PHE A 274 14.52 -2.66 14.25
N SER A 275 15.66 -2.76 14.96
CA SER A 275 16.34 -1.63 15.61
C SER A 275 17.79 -1.59 15.20
N THR A 276 18.40 -0.42 15.24
CA THR A 276 19.85 -0.29 15.09
C THR A 276 20.48 0.34 16.33
N GLY A 277 21.78 0.13 16.50
CA GLY A 277 22.57 0.77 17.56
C GLY A 277 23.17 2.10 17.10
N SER A 278 23.98 2.68 17.99
CA SER A 278 24.79 3.86 17.69
C SER A 278 26.28 3.48 17.76
N SER A 279 27.07 4.00 16.82
CA SER A 279 28.52 3.77 16.81
C SER A 279 29.26 4.43 17.99
N ILE A 280 28.64 5.43 18.63
CA ILE A 280 29.25 6.19 19.74
C ILE A 280 28.50 6.03 21.08
N MET A 281 27.21 5.65 21.02
CA MET A 281 26.35 5.53 22.21
C MET A 281 25.89 4.08 22.38
N PRO A 282 26.58 3.24 23.17
CA PRO A 282 26.30 1.79 23.23
C PRO A 282 24.92 1.44 23.79
N GLN A 283 24.30 2.34 24.53
CA GLN A 283 22.95 2.16 25.09
C GLN A 283 21.82 2.55 24.14
N LYS A 284 22.13 3.22 23.01
CA LYS A 284 21.10 3.78 22.11
C LYS A 284 20.55 2.70 21.17
N ARG A 285 19.24 2.65 21.08
CA ARG A 285 18.49 1.84 20.13
C ARG A 285 17.56 2.74 19.32
N ASN A 286 17.63 2.64 18.01
CA ASN A 286 16.87 3.47 17.09
C ASN A 286 15.79 2.61 16.39
N PRO A 287 14.56 3.10 16.23
CA PRO A 287 13.50 2.42 15.45
C PRO A 287 13.63 2.72 13.95
N ASP A 288 14.82 2.50 13.36
CA ASP A 288 15.15 2.95 11.99
C ASP A 288 14.19 2.41 10.94
N ALA A 289 13.69 1.17 11.10
CA ALA A 289 12.73 0.61 10.16
C ALA A 289 11.43 1.44 10.10
N ALA A 290 10.93 1.90 11.26
CA ALA A 290 9.76 2.77 11.32
C ALA A 290 10.06 4.16 10.74
N GLU A 291 11.23 4.74 11.05
CA GLU A 291 11.65 6.04 10.51
C GLU A 291 11.79 6.01 9.00
N LEU A 292 12.35 4.94 8.44
CA LEU A 292 12.49 4.77 6.99
C LEU A 292 11.14 4.61 6.29
N ILE A 293 10.16 3.92 6.88
CA ILE A 293 8.80 3.85 6.35
C ILE A 293 8.19 5.25 6.28
N ARG A 294 8.33 6.03 7.35
CA ARG A 294 7.86 7.42 7.41
C ARG A 294 8.53 8.27 6.32
N GLY A 295 9.86 8.14 6.14
CA GLY A 295 10.60 8.87 5.12
C GLY A 295 10.26 8.46 3.68
N LYS A 296 10.10 7.15 3.42
CA LYS A 296 9.79 6.62 2.08
C LYS A 296 8.39 7.00 1.58
N SER A 297 7.45 7.38 2.44
CA SER A 297 6.14 7.89 2.03
C SER A 297 6.25 9.11 1.10
N GLY A 298 7.27 9.95 1.29
CA GLY A 298 7.54 11.09 0.43
C GLY A 298 7.88 10.72 -1.01
N ARG A 299 8.61 9.61 -1.24
CA ARG A 299 8.91 9.13 -2.61
C ARG A 299 7.65 8.69 -3.34
N ILE A 300 6.77 7.96 -2.65
CA ILE A 300 5.53 7.43 -3.22
C ILE A 300 4.57 8.57 -3.60
N ILE A 301 4.40 9.55 -2.71
CA ILE A 301 3.59 10.75 -2.97
C ILE A 301 4.22 11.59 -4.08
N GLY A 302 5.55 11.71 -4.11
CA GLY A 302 6.29 12.43 -5.14
C GLY A 302 6.08 11.84 -6.53
N ALA A 303 6.09 10.51 -6.66
CA ALA A 303 5.85 9.83 -7.94
C ALA A 303 4.44 10.12 -8.51
N LEU A 304 3.40 10.11 -7.65
CA LEU A 304 2.06 10.51 -8.07
C LEU A 304 2.03 11.94 -8.59
N ASN A 305 2.62 12.88 -7.85
CA ASN A 305 2.65 14.28 -8.26
C ASN A 305 3.43 14.50 -9.57
N ALA A 306 4.56 13.81 -9.73
CA ALA A 306 5.36 13.89 -10.94
C ALA A 306 4.56 13.42 -12.16
N LEU A 307 3.88 12.27 -12.07
CA LEU A 307 3.10 11.75 -13.18
C LEU A 307 1.87 12.63 -13.52
N LEU A 308 1.20 13.20 -12.52
CA LEU A 308 0.12 14.18 -12.74
C LEU A 308 0.62 15.39 -13.54
N ILE A 309 1.84 15.86 -13.23
CA ILE A 309 2.45 16.99 -13.94
C ILE A 309 2.83 16.60 -15.37
N VAL A 310 3.36 15.40 -15.59
CA VAL A 310 3.68 14.88 -16.94
C VAL A 310 2.41 14.79 -17.78
N MET A 311 1.35 14.20 -17.25
CA MET A 311 0.11 13.93 -17.99
C MET A 311 -0.68 15.20 -18.34
N LYS A 312 -0.65 16.22 -17.46
CA LYS A 312 -1.44 17.45 -17.69
C LYS A 312 -1.00 18.15 -18.97
N GLY A 313 -1.89 18.35 -19.90
CA GLY A 313 -1.63 19.12 -21.12
C GLY A 313 -0.96 18.33 -22.25
N LEU A 314 -0.70 17.02 -22.10
CA LEU A 314 -0.30 16.18 -23.22
C LEU A 314 -1.47 16.00 -24.21
N PRO A 315 -1.22 16.11 -25.53
CA PRO A 315 -2.21 15.74 -26.52
C PRO A 315 -2.44 14.23 -26.54
N LEU A 316 -3.54 13.80 -27.18
CA LEU A 316 -3.84 12.38 -27.33
C LEU A 316 -2.81 11.62 -28.17
N ALA A 317 -2.88 10.31 -28.07
CA ALA A 317 -1.97 9.29 -28.51
C ALA A 317 -0.69 9.28 -27.66
N TYR A 318 0.46 9.14 -28.28
CA TYR A 318 1.73 8.96 -27.59
C TYR A 318 2.65 10.16 -27.79
N SER A 319 3.19 10.67 -26.70
CA SER A 319 4.34 11.56 -26.65
C SER A 319 5.47 10.93 -25.87
N LYS A 320 6.72 11.25 -26.19
CA LYS A 320 7.90 10.66 -25.50
C LYS A 320 7.93 10.95 -24.00
N ASP A 321 7.24 12.00 -23.56
CA ASP A 321 6.97 12.33 -22.16
C ASP A 321 6.40 11.14 -21.37
N LEU A 322 5.63 10.28 -22.02
CA LEU A 322 5.07 9.05 -21.41
C LEU A 322 6.13 8.01 -21.05
N GLN A 323 7.40 8.21 -21.37
CA GLN A 323 8.48 7.37 -20.84
C GLN A 323 8.69 7.59 -19.32
N GLU A 324 8.39 8.81 -18.85
CA GLU A 324 8.49 9.17 -17.43
C GLU A 324 7.41 8.53 -16.54
N ASP A 325 6.42 7.85 -17.13
CA ASP A 325 5.37 7.15 -16.39
C ASP A 325 5.88 5.91 -15.62
N LYS A 326 7.04 5.33 -16.01
CA LYS A 326 7.50 4.02 -15.57
C LYS A 326 8.45 4.07 -14.39
N GLU A 327 9.56 4.80 -14.48
CA GLU A 327 10.63 4.76 -13.49
C GLU A 327 10.14 5.13 -12.10
N GLY A 328 9.43 6.28 -12.00
CA GLY A 328 8.83 6.73 -10.75
C GLY A 328 7.78 5.76 -10.19
N THR A 329 7.00 5.11 -11.07
CA THR A 329 6.00 4.12 -10.69
C THR A 329 6.65 2.84 -10.16
N PHE A 330 7.66 2.32 -10.85
CA PHE A 330 8.43 1.16 -10.41
C PHE A 330 9.06 1.39 -9.03
N ASP A 331 9.68 2.55 -8.82
CA ASP A 331 10.28 2.92 -7.55
C ASP A 331 9.24 3.06 -6.43
N ALA A 332 8.10 3.72 -6.71
CA ALA A 332 7.04 3.93 -5.75
C ALA A 332 6.42 2.61 -5.26
N LEU A 333 6.03 1.71 -6.19
CA LEU A 333 5.39 0.44 -5.83
C LEU A 333 6.39 -0.53 -5.16
N HIS A 334 7.66 -0.54 -5.59
CA HIS A 334 8.71 -1.27 -4.89
C HIS A 334 8.93 -0.74 -3.47
N SER A 335 9.02 0.59 -3.30
CA SER A 335 9.17 1.23 -1.99
C SER A 335 7.98 0.91 -1.07
N LEU A 336 6.76 0.93 -1.60
CA LEU A 336 5.56 0.57 -0.84
C LEU A 336 5.59 -0.89 -0.40
N SER A 337 5.93 -1.82 -1.29
CA SER A 337 6.07 -3.25 -0.99
C SER A 337 7.08 -3.49 0.13
N LEU A 338 8.26 -2.85 0.05
CA LEU A 338 9.29 -2.95 1.09
C LEU A 338 8.80 -2.40 2.44
N CYS A 339 8.10 -1.26 2.43
CA CYS A 339 7.52 -0.66 3.64
C CYS A 339 6.47 -1.57 4.29
N MET A 340 5.63 -2.22 3.48
CA MET A 340 4.62 -3.17 3.99
C MET A 340 5.26 -4.41 4.60
N ALA A 341 6.27 -4.98 3.96
CA ALA A 341 7.01 -6.13 4.48
C ALA A 341 7.68 -5.80 5.83
N ALA A 342 8.35 -4.64 5.93
CA ALA A 342 8.97 -4.18 7.16
C ALA A 342 7.93 -3.91 8.26
N MET A 343 6.79 -3.28 7.93
CA MET A 343 5.72 -3.01 8.88
C MET A 343 5.06 -4.30 9.38
N THR A 344 4.87 -5.29 8.52
CA THR A 344 4.34 -6.61 8.90
C THR A 344 5.27 -7.29 9.90
N GLY A 345 6.57 -7.26 9.63
CA GLY A 345 7.58 -7.79 10.56
C GLY A 345 7.56 -7.06 11.90
N MET A 346 7.55 -5.73 11.90
CA MET A 346 7.46 -4.93 13.13
C MET A 346 6.17 -5.18 13.90
N ALA A 347 5.02 -5.27 13.24
CA ALA A 347 3.74 -5.56 13.89
C ALA A 347 3.76 -6.91 14.63
N GLY A 348 4.40 -7.93 14.05
CA GLY A 348 4.62 -9.21 14.72
C GLY A 348 5.60 -9.13 15.90
N ASP A 349 6.67 -8.36 15.76
CA ASP A 349 7.77 -8.24 16.74
C ASP A 349 7.44 -7.32 17.91
N LEU A 350 6.59 -6.32 17.72
CA LEU A 350 6.28 -5.27 18.69
C LEU A 350 5.83 -5.85 20.05
N THR A 351 6.57 -5.51 21.12
CA THR A 351 6.32 -6.00 22.49
C THR A 351 5.83 -4.84 23.37
N PRO A 352 4.56 -4.82 23.80
CA PRO A 352 4.01 -3.76 24.63
C PRO A 352 4.44 -3.88 26.11
N ASP A 353 4.76 -2.75 26.75
CA ASP A 353 4.91 -2.64 28.21
C ASP A 353 3.54 -2.37 28.84
N LEU A 354 2.85 -3.43 29.23
CA LEU A 354 1.50 -3.36 29.78
C LEU A 354 1.40 -2.54 31.07
N LYS A 355 2.43 -2.60 31.90
CA LYS A 355 2.47 -1.86 33.17
C LYS A 355 2.59 -0.37 32.93
N ARG A 356 3.49 0.01 32.05
CA ARG A 356 3.73 1.42 31.71
C ARG A 356 2.54 2.05 30.99
N MET A 357 1.95 1.33 30.02
CA MET A 357 0.72 1.78 29.34
C MET A 357 -0.43 1.97 30.33
N LYS A 358 -0.67 1.00 31.22
CA LYS A 358 -1.73 1.10 32.22
C LYS A 358 -1.51 2.28 33.18
N THR A 359 -0.27 2.46 33.65
CA THR A 359 0.09 3.60 34.51
C THR A 359 -0.17 4.92 33.81
N ALA A 360 0.28 5.05 32.55
CA ALA A 360 0.07 6.26 31.75
C ALA A 360 -1.41 6.53 31.46
N ALA A 361 -2.22 5.49 31.26
CA ALA A 361 -3.66 5.61 31.07
C ALA A 361 -4.40 6.20 32.29
N GLY A 362 -3.84 6.04 33.50
CA GLY A 362 -4.38 6.61 34.74
C GLY A 362 -3.98 8.06 34.99
N LEU A 363 -3.08 8.63 34.17
CA LEU A 363 -2.67 10.02 34.33
C LEU A 363 -3.75 10.97 33.80
N GLY A 364 -3.73 12.23 34.30
CA GLY A 364 -4.57 13.30 33.77
C GLY A 364 -6.07 13.15 34.02
N TYR A 365 -6.45 12.36 35.01
CA TYR A 365 -7.87 12.14 35.37
C TYR A 365 -8.71 11.58 34.21
N ALA A 366 -8.15 10.67 33.43
CA ALA A 366 -8.74 10.14 32.20
C ALA A 366 -10.13 9.48 32.37
N THR A 367 -10.50 9.14 33.63
CA THR A 367 -11.82 8.58 33.99
C THR A 367 -12.84 9.66 34.46
N ALA A 368 -12.50 10.93 34.38
CA ALA A 368 -13.42 12.02 34.77
C ALA A 368 -14.74 11.99 33.99
N THR A 369 -14.69 11.64 32.70
CA THR A 369 -15.91 11.47 31.88
C THR A 369 -16.80 10.34 32.41
N ASP A 370 -16.20 9.24 32.90
CA ASP A 370 -16.96 8.12 33.47
C ASP A 370 -17.72 8.53 34.73
N LEU A 371 -17.11 9.41 35.54
CA LEU A 371 -17.76 10.01 36.71
C LEU A 371 -18.92 10.89 36.27
N ALA A 372 -18.73 11.80 35.32
CA ALA A 372 -19.79 12.64 34.80
C ALA A 372 -20.95 11.81 34.24
N ASP A 373 -20.65 10.78 33.46
CA ASP A 373 -21.66 9.85 32.92
C ASP A 373 -22.41 9.10 34.02
N TRP A 374 -21.74 8.71 35.12
CA TRP A 374 -22.37 8.09 36.28
C TRP A 374 -23.35 9.07 36.96
N LEU A 375 -22.96 10.32 37.19
CA LEU A 375 -23.82 11.36 37.76
C LEU A 375 -25.08 11.55 36.92
N VAL A 376 -24.95 11.60 35.58
CA VAL A 376 -26.11 11.70 34.67
C VAL A 376 -27.01 10.47 34.79
N ARG A 377 -26.44 9.24 34.73
CA ARG A 377 -27.23 8.02 34.72
C ARG A 377 -27.88 7.70 36.04
N THR A 378 -27.16 7.89 37.13
CA THR A 378 -27.60 7.50 38.48
C THR A 378 -28.38 8.63 39.17
N LEU A 379 -27.83 9.82 39.17
CA LEU A 379 -28.46 10.95 39.86
C LEU A 379 -29.41 11.77 38.96
N LYS A 380 -29.52 11.40 37.67
CA LYS A 380 -30.38 12.09 36.67
C LYS A 380 -30.06 13.57 36.49
N LEU A 381 -28.78 13.91 36.70
CA LEU A 381 -28.33 15.30 36.52
C LEU A 381 -28.21 15.67 35.03
N PRO A 382 -28.49 16.93 34.67
CA PRO A 382 -28.09 17.44 33.34
C PRO A 382 -26.57 17.30 33.16
N PHE A 383 -26.12 16.94 31.94
CA PHE A 383 -24.70 16.71 31.68
C PHE A 383 -23.80 17.89 32.10
N ARG A 384 -24.22 19.13 31.86
CA ARG A 384 -23.44 20.34 32.24
C ARG A 384 -23.23 20.43 33.76
N GLU A 385 -24.24 20.09 34.54
CA GLU A 385 -24.15 20.08 36.01
C GLU A 385 -23.21 18.93 36.47
N ALA A 386 -23.39 17.74 35.92
CA ALA A 386 -22.49 16.61 36.16
C ALA A 386 -21.02 16.95 35.80
N HIS A 387 -20.80 17.66 34.70
CA HIS A 387 -19.48 18.13 34.29
C HIS A 387 -18.88 19.13 35.30
N HIS A 388 -19.65 20.07 35.81
CA HIS A 388 -19.17 21.01 36.83
C HIS A 388 -18.84 20.31 38.17
N ILE A 389 -19.68 19.39 38.62
CA ILE A 389 -19.40 18.55 39.81
C ILE A 389 -18.12 17.77 39.61
N THR A 390 -17.98 17.09 38.48
CA THR A 390 -16.78 16.34 38.15
C THR A 390 -15.53 17.21 38.09
N GLY A 391 -15.63 18.43 37.53
CA GLY A 391 -14.51 19.36 37.49
C GLY A 391 -14.05 19.80 38.88
N ARG A 392 -14.98 19.98 39.83
CA ARG A 392 -14.68 20.30 41.26
C ARG A 392 -13.98 19.11 41.93
N LEU A 393 -14.41 17.88 41.68
CA LEU A 393 -13.79 16.67 42.23
C LEU A 393 -12.38 16.48 41.65
N VAL A 394 -12.17 16.71 40.35
CA VAL A 394 -10.85 16.73 39.72
C VAL A 394 -9.93 17.76 40.36
N ALA A 395 -10.42 18.98 40.67
CA ALA A 395 -9.63 20.01 41.32
C ALA A 395 -9.17 19.58 42.74
N ILE A 396 -10.04 18.91 43.51
CA ILE A 396 -9.71 18.35 44.83
C ILE A 396 -8.65 17.25 44.67
N ALA A 397 -8.85 16.31 43.76
CA ALA A 397 -7.92 15.22 43.48
C ALA A 397 -6.54 15.76 43.06
N ALA A 398 -6.51 16.80 42.21
CA ALA A 398 -5.29 17.46 41.76
C ALA A 398 -4.53 18.12 42.92
N THR A 399 -5.22 18.83 43.79
CA THR A 399 -4.62 19.45 44.99
C THR A 399 -3.99 18.40 45.91
N GLN A 400 -4.62 17.25 46.04
CA GLN A 400 -4.14 16.13 46.87
C GLN A 400 -3.17 15.21 46.13
N LYS A 401 -2.88 15.44 44.84
CA LYS A 401 -2.05 14.59 43.99
C LYS A 401 -2.52 13.13 43.97
N LYS A 402 -3.83 12.90 43.96
CA LYS A 402 -4.48 11.58 43.94
C LYS A 402 -5.23 11.37 42.62
N GLY A 403 -5.44 10.12 42.20
CA GLY A 403 -6.44 9.78 41.20
C GLY A 403 -7.86 9.94 41.73
N LEU A 404 -8.85 10.10 40.86
CA LEU A 404 -10.27 10.21 41.25
C LEU A 404 -10.74 9.00 42.06
N GLU A 405 -10.26 7.80 41.73
CA GLU A 405 -10.56 6.55 42.41
C GLU A 405 -9.94 6.44 43.82
N LYS A 406 -9.12 7.40 44.23
CA LYS A 406 -8.47 7.50 45.53
C LYS A 406 -9.11 8.56 46.43
N LEU A 407 -10.09 9.32 45.93
CA LEU A 407 -10.92 10.17 46.80
C LEU A 407 -11.80 9.30 47.68
N SER A 408 -11.97 9.68 48.96
CA SER A 408 -12.93 9.03 49.85
C SER A 408 -14.36 9.41 49.45
N LEU A 409 -15.31 8.58 49.83
CA LEU A 409 -16.74 8.90 49.61
C LEU A 409 -17.12 10.20 50.28
N ALA A 410 -16.61 10.49 51.46
CA ALA A 410 -16.88 11.75 52.19
C ALA A 410 -16.36 12.96 51.44
N GLU A 411 -15.19 12.91 50.80
CA GLU A 411 -14.67 13.98 49.96
C GLU A 411 -15.57 14.24 48.74
N MET A 412 -16.08 13.15 48.14
CA MET A 412 -17.02 13.28 46.97
C MET A 412 -18.38 13.84 47.42
N GLN A 413 -18.89 13.37 48.54
CA GLN A 413 -20.18 13.83 49.13
C GLN A 413 -20.12 15.28 49.60
N ALA A 414 -18.97 15.82 49.98
CA ALA A 414 -18.81 17.24 50.26
C ALA A 414 -19.09 18.12 49.04
N ILE A 415 -19.00 17.59 47.85
CA ILE A 415 -19.30 18.30 46.58
C ILE A 415 -20.73 18.01 46.10
N GLU A 416 -21.14 16.74 46.17
CA GLU A 416 -22.47 16.26 45.78
C GLU A 416 -22.93 15.17 46.77
N PRO A 417 -23.79 15.55 47.75
CA PRO A 417 -24.18 14.64 48.85
C PRO A 417 -24.86 13.34 48.42
N ARG A 418 -25.41 13.28 47.19
CA ARG A 418 -26.11 12.11 46.66
C ARG A 418 -25.16 11.06 46.10
N ILE A 419 -23.85 11.30 46.02
CA ILE A 419 -22.88 10.30 45.60
C ILE A 419 -22.85 9.14 46.59
N SER A 420 -22.95 7.93 46.06
CA SER A 420 -22.92 6.68 46.81
C SER A 420 -21.70 5.83 46.43
N GLU A 421 -21.44 4.77 47.22
CA GLU A 421 -20.25 3.90 47.05
C GLU A 421 -20.13 3.27 45.65
N ASP A 422 -21.25 3.03 44.99
CA ASP A 422 -21.27 2.46 43.65
C ASP A 422 -20.57 3.33 42.56
N VAL A 423 -20.26 4.61 42.86
CA VAL A 423 -19.41 5.48 42.00
C VAL A 423 -18.03 4.84 41.77
N PHE A 424 -17.48 4.13 42.77
CA PHE A 424 -16.16 3.51 42.61
C PHE A 424 -16.15 2.37 41.59
N ALA A 425 -17.31 1.80 41.27
CA ALA A 425 -17.42 0.77 40.23
C ALA A 425 -17.20 1.30 38.78
N VAL A 426 -17.32 2.61 38.59
CA VAL A 426 -17.08 3.24 37.26
C VAL A 426 -15.72 3.91 37.16
N LEU A 427 -15.04 4.13 38.29
CA LEU A 427 -13.72 4.72 38.35
C LEU A 427 -12.63 3.68 38.10
N GLY A 428 -11.47 4.15 37.67
CA GLY A 428 -10.35 3.30 37.29
C GLY A 428 -10.36 2.90 35.81
N VAL A 429 -9.16 2.78 35.26
CA VAL A 429 -8.96 2.63 33.80
C VAL A 429 -9.53 1.34 33.22
N GLU A 430 -9.52 0.23 33.97
CA GLU A 430 -10.12 -1.03 33.55
C GLU A 430 -11.65 -0.96 33.47
N ASN A 431 -12.29 -0.30 34.44
CA ASN A 431 -13.73 -0.12 34.42
C ASN A 431 -14.14 0.80 33.28
N SER A 432 -13.36 1.86 33.05
CA SER A 432 -13.57 2.77 31.92
C SER A 432 -13.59 2.02 30.59
N VAL A 433 -12.54 1.24 30.23
CA VAL A 433 -12.53 0.51 28.95
C VAL A 433 -13.63 -0.55 28.87
N ARG A 434 -13.95 -1.25 29.97
CA ARG A 434 -15.04 -2.25 30.00
C ARG A 434 -16.41 -1.64 29.76
N SER A 435 -16.62 -0.41 30.16
CA SER A 435 -17.91 0.30 30.02
C SER A 435 -18.22 0.72 28.58
N ARG A 436 -17.21 0.82 27.70
CA ARG A 436 -17.34 1.29 26.30
C ARG A 436 -17.89 0.19 25.39
N THR A 437 -19.12 -0.24 25.62
CA THR A 437 -19.73 -1.40 24.96
C THR A 437 -20.52 -1.06 23.70
N SER A 438 -20.64 0.22 23.32
CA SER A 438 -21.23 0.63 22.06
C SER A 438 -20.54 -0.06 20.88
N PHE A 439 -21.24 -0.21 19.76
CA PHE A 439 -20.65 -0.78 18.54
C PHE A 439 -19.39 0.02 18.16
N GLY A 440 -18.28 -0.67 17.91
CA GLY A 440 -16.99 -0.03 17.64
C GLY A 440 -16.26 0.52 18.87
N GLY A 441 -16.83 0.40 20.09
CA GLY A 441 -16.17 0.85 21.32
C GLY A 441 -15.07 -0.08 21.80
N THR A 442 -14.19 0.46 22.67
CA THR A 442 -12.95 -0.22 23.12
C THR A 442 -13.14 -1.34 24.14
N ALA A 443 -14.38 -1.68 24.53
CA ALA A 443 -14.59 -2.78 25.50
C ALA A 443 -13.90 -4.07 25.03
N PRO A 444 -13.18 -4.79 25.90
CA PRO A 444 -12.44 -6.01 25.53
C PRO A 444 -13.26 -7.04 24.76
N LYS A 445 -14.56 -7.19 25.08
CA LYS A 445 -15.48 -8.08 24.35
C LYS A 445 -15.67 -7.65 22.89
N ASN A 446 -15.78 -6.35 22.63
CA ASN A 446 -15.94 -5.79 21.28
C ASN A 446 -14.65 -5.99 20.48
N VAL A 447 -13.50 -5.67 21.09
CA VAL A 447 -12.18 -5.83 20.48
C VAL A 447 -11.91 -7.30 20.12
N THR A 448 -12.19 -8.23 21.04
CA THR A 448 -12.06 -9.66 20.78
C THR A 448 -12.97 -10.12 19.62
N ALA A 449 -14.22 -9.69 19.60
CA ALA A 449 -15.16 -10.05 18.54
C ALA A 449 -14.71 -9.50 17.19
N GLN A 450 -14.26 -8.23 17.14
CA GLN A 450 -13.78 -7.59 15.93
C GLN A 450 -12.50 -8.25 15.40
N ALA A 451 -11.51 -8.51 16.26
CA ALA A 451 -10.27 -9.18 15.89
C ALA A 451 -10.53 -10.58 15.32
N LYS A 452 -11.37 -11.39 15.97
CA LYS A 452 -11.77 -12.71 15.48
C LYS A 452 -12.51 -12.64 14.14
N SER A 453 -13.37 -11.65 13.96
CA SER A 453 -14.09 -11.44 12.70
C SER A 453 -13.12 -11.11 11.56
N TRP A 454 -12.12 -10.24 11.79
CA TRP A 454 -11.09 -9.93 10.83
C TRP A 454 -10.25 -11.15 10.47
N LEU A 455 -9.75 -11.90 11.43
CA LEU A 455 -8.96 -13.11 11.16
C LEU A 455 -9.74 -14.12 10.31
N LYS A 456 -11.02 -14.35 10.64
CA LYS A 456 -11.88 -15.25 9.86
C LYS A 456 -12.11 -14.74 8.42
N ARG A 457 -12.26 -13.42 8.22
CA ARG A 457 -12.42 -12.81 6.89
C ARG A 457 -11.14 -12.98 6.07
N LEU A 458 -9.98 -12.62 6.64
CA LEU A 458 -8.68 -12.69 5.96
C LEU A 458 -8.29 -14.13 5.60
N GLU A 459 -8.68 -15.12 6.42
CA GLU A 459 -8.48 -16.54 6.11
C GLU A 459 -9.31 -17.02 4.91
N LYS A 460 -10.56 -16.54 4.80
CA LYS A 460 -11.43 -16.87 3.65
C LYS A 460 -10.94 -16.26 2.35
N GLU A 461 -10.34 -15.08 2.41
CA GLU A 461 -9.79 -14.39 1.22
C GLU A 461 -8.49 -15.01 0.71
N ARG A 462 -7.89 -15.97 1.42
CA ARG A 462 -6.70 -16.74 1.00
C ARG A 462 -7.05 -17.92 0.07
N LYS A 463 -8.31 -18.35 0.07
CA LYS A 463 -8.81 -19.46 -0.79
C LYS A 463 -9.33 -18.92 -2.11
#